data_8347af93f48fb05aa8eaca39cdcab4f5
#
_entry.id   8347af93f48fb05aa8eaca39cdcab4f5
#
_cell.length_a   1.000
_cell.length_b   1.000
_cell.length_c   1.000
_cell.angle_alpha   90.00
_cell.angle_beta   90.00
_cell.angle_gamma   90.00
#
_symmetry.space_group_name_H-M   'P 1'
#
loop_
_entity.id
_entity.type
_entity.pdbx_description
1 polymer ?
#
loop_
_entity_poly.entity_id
_entity_poly.type
_entity_poly.pdbx_seq_one_letter_code
_entity_poly.pdbx_strand_id
1 'polypeptide(L)' 'MRKKETIQKTELSYIQANSLSNVLAIVNKLNSDFPDNPILKDDIVQIMKNGEDYILLYYK' A
#
# COMPACT_ATOMS: atom_id res chain seq x y z
N MET A 1 0.63 -4.07 28.08
CA MET A 1 0.10 -4.18 27.34
C MET A 1 0.26 -5.04 26.60
N ARG A 2 -0.02 -5.38 26.35
CA ARG A 2 0.15 -6.15 25.55
C ARG A 2 0.21 -5.61 24.40
N LYS A 3 0.84 -5.90 23.70
CA LYS A 3 0.88 -5.35 22.61
C LYS A 3 -0.19 -5.69 21.88
N LYS A 4 -0.58 -4.98 21.14
CA LYS A 4 -1.60 -5.25 20.42
C LYS A 4 -1.29 -6.23 19.54
N GLU A 5 -2.12 -7.02 19.17
CA GLU A 5 -1.87 -7.91 18.28
C GLU A 5 -1.63 -7.42 17.01
N THR A 6 -0.67 -7.84 16.33
CA THR A 6 -0.32 -7.46 15.01
C THR A 6 -1.06 -8.30 14.03
N ILE A 7 -1.80 -7.66 13.17
CA ILE A 7 -2.47 -8.36 12.11
C ILE A 7 -1.46 -8.68 11.06
N GLN A 8 -1.29 -9.97 10.75
CA GLN A 8 -0.39 -10.36 9.75
C GLN A 8 -0.99 -10.22 8.42
N LYS A 9 -0.44 -9.37 7.59
CA LYS A 9 -0.91 -9.14 6.25
C LYS A 9 -0.20 -10.10 5.32
N THR A 10 -0.96 -10.98 4.72
CA THR A 10 -0.37 -12.02 3.89
C THR A 10 -0.81 -11.94 2.44
N GLU A 11 -1.76 -11.06 2.13
CA GLU A 11 -2.25 -10.99 0.76
C GLU A 11 -1.52 -9.92 0.00
N LEU A 12 -0.91 -10.29 -1.11
CA LEU A 12 -0.15 -9.36 -1.93
C LEU A 12 -1.09 -8.65 -2.89
N SER A 13 -0.96 -7.34 -2.99
CA SER A 13 -1.79 -6.55 -3.86
C SER A 13 -0.94 -5.49 -4.53
N TYR A 14 -1.53 -4.72 -5.43
CA TYR A 14 -0.78 -3.66 -6.09
C TYR A 14 -1.68 -2.47 -6.43
N ILE A 15 -1.02 -1.33 -6.63
CA ILE A 15 -1.66 -0.12 -7.09
C ILE A 15 -0.89 0.31 -8.31
N GLN A 16 -1.58 0.64 -9.39
CA GLN A 16 -0.95 1.07 -10.62
C GLN A 16 -1.53 2.41 -11.04
N ALA A 17 -0.68 3.33 -11.39
CA ALA A 17 -1.12 4.65 -11.87
C ALA A 17 -0.05 5.22 -12.79
N ASN A 18 -0.40 6.26 -13.51
CA ASN A 18 0.49 6.82 -14.54
C ASN A 18 1.52 7.78 -13.97
N SER A 19 1.52 8.02 -12.69
CA SER A 19 2.57 8.82 -12.06
C SER A 19 2.72 8.37 -10.63
N LEU A 20 3.89 8.64 -10.06
CA LEU A 20 4.15 8.28 -8.69
C LEU A 20 3.26 9.08 -7.75
N SER A 21 2.99 10.33 -8.06
CA SER A 21 2.12 11.12 -7.21
C SER A 21 0.70 10.58 -7.19
N ASN A 22 0.24 10.01 -8.31
CA ASN A 22 -1.08 9.39 -8.34
C ASN A 22 -1.09 8.10 -7.54
N VAL A 23 -0.01 7.33 -7.57
CA VAL A 23 0.11 6.13 -6.76
C VAL A 23 -0.01 6.52 -5.28
N LEU A 24 0.71 7.55 -4.87
CA LEU A 24 0.68 7.97 -3.48
C LEU A 24 -0.69 8.54 -3.07
N ALA A 25 -1.36 9.19 -4.00
CA ALA A 25 -2.71 9.69 -3.75
C ALA A 25 -3.67 8.54 -3.50
N ILE A 26 -3.51 7.44 -4.24
CA ILE A 26 -4.35 6.27 -4.06
C ILE A 26 -4.06 5.62 -2.70
N VAL A 27 -2.79 5.55 -2.31
CA VAL A 27 -2.43 5.00 -1.01
C VAL A 27 -3.08 5.82 0.09
N ASN A 28 -3.00 7.14 -0.02
CA ASN A 28 -3.59 8.00 1.00
C ASN A 28 -5.10 7.88 1.04
N LYS A 29 -5.73 7.71 -0.11
CA LYS A 29 -7.16 7.55 -0.15
C LYS A 29 -7.56 6.23 0.50
N LEU A 30 -6.85 5.15 0.22
CA LEU A 30 -7.16 3.87 0.80
C LEU A 30 -6.96 3.92 2.33
N ASN A 31 -5.94 4.62 2.79
CA ASN A 31 -5.70 4.72 4.21
C ASN A 31 -6.79 5.54 4.91
N SER A 32 -7.34 6.50 4.19
CA SER A 32 -8.43 7.29 4.72
C SER A 32 -9.73 6.51 4.73
N ASP A 33 -9.98 5.72 3.68
CA ASP A 33 -11.21 4.95 3.57
C ASP A 33 -11.23 3.74 4.49
N PHE A 34 -10.07 3.19 4.78
CA PHE A 34 -9.96 1.98 5.59
C PHE A 34 -8.98 2.20 6.75
N PRO A 35 -9.36 3.07 7.69
CA PRO A 35 -8.43 3.44 8.77
C PRO A 35 -8.04 2.28 9.68
N ASP A 36 -8.84 1.22 9.70
CA ASP A 36 -8.51 0.06 10.53
C ASP A 36 -7.49 -0.85 9.87
N ASN A 37 -7.20 -0.64 8.62
CA ASN A 37 -6.23 -1.47 7.91
C ASN A 37 -5.41 -0.61 6.95
N PRO A 38 -4.62 0.33 7.47
CA PRO A 38 -3.86 1.21 6.60
C PRO A 38 -2.67 0.49 5.99
N ILE A 39 -2.21 0.99 4.84
CA ILE A 39 -0.99 0.52 4.24
C ILE A 39 0.15 1.21 4.96
N LEU A 40 0.94 0.43 5.68
CA LEU A 40 2.04 0.96 6.47
C LEU A 40 3.34 0.81 5.70
N LYS A 41 4.34 1.52 6.12
CA LYS A 41 5.64 1.48 5.48
C LYS A 41 6.14 0.05 5.33
N ASP A 42 5.99 -0.75 6.37
CA ASP A 42 6.52 -2.11 6.35
C ASP A 42 5.69 -3.06 5.49
N ASP A 43 4.52 -2.63 5.04
CA ASP A 43 3.70 -3.44 4.15
C ASP A 43 4.11 -3.27 2.70
N ILE A 44 4.85 -2.22 2.39
CA ILE A 44 5.24 -1.93 1.02
C ILE A 44 6.43 -2.79 0.64
N VAL A 45 6.27 -3.55 -0.42
CA VAL A 45 7.31 -4.44 -0.89
C VAL A 45 8.23 -3.74 -1.84
N GLN A 46 7.67 -3.07 -2.82
CA GLN A 46 8.48 -2.50 -3.88
C GLN A 46 7.66 -1.54 -4.72
N ILE A 47 8.31 -0.52 -5.26
CA ILE A 47 7.70 0.35 -6.24
C ILE A 47 8.51 0.16 -7.52
N MET A 48 7.83 -0.09 -8.62
CA MET A 48 8.50 -0.34 -9.87
C MET A 48 7.81 0.37 -11.00
N LYS A 49 8.50 0.50 -12.10
CA LYS A 49 7.95 1.15 -13.27
C LYS A 49 7.64 0.09 -14.31
N ASN A 50 6.48 0.17 -14.94
CA ASN A 50 6.08 -0.76 -15.96
C ASN A 50 5.59 0.03 -17.15
N GLY A 51 6.46 0.21 -18.16
CA GLY A 51 6.13 1.07 -19.29
C GLY A 51 6.09 2.50 -18.81
N GLU A 52 4.95 3.15 -18.96
CA GLU A 52 4.81 4.51 -18.50
C GLU A 52 4.10 4.59 -17.17
N ASP A 53 3.73 3.45 -16.61
CA ASP A 53 3.00 3.43 -15.37
C ASP A 53 3.92 3.06 -14.22
N TYR A 54 3.47 3.37 -13.00
CA TYR A 54 4.17 2.99 -11.79
C TYR A 54 3.31 2.02 -11.02
N ILE A 55 3.93 1.00 -10.43
CA ILE A 55 3.25 -0.02 -9.68
C ILE A 55 3.84 -0.08 -8.30
N LEU A 56 2.97 -0.08 -7.29
CA LEU A 56 3.40 -0.25 -5.91
C LEU A 56 2.85 -1.58 -5.43
N LEU A 57 3.76 -2.49 -5.05
CA LEU A 57 3.37 -3.79 -4.50
C LEU A 57 3.33 -3.68 -2.99
N TYR A 58 2.29 -4.19 -2.39
CA TYR A 58 2.15 -4.12 -0.95
C TYR A 58 1.32 -5.28 -0.43
N TYR A 59 1.45 -5.54 0.85
CA TYR A 59 0.65 -6.55 1.52
C TYR A 59 -0.58 -5.93 2.17
N LYS A 60 -1.68 -6.61 2.11
CA LYS A 60 -2.90 -6.14 2.74
C LYS A 60 -3.61 -7.26 3.48
#